data_4344922e1ddc8556db9c80267c1a47e0
#
_entry.id   4344922e1ddc8556db9c80267c1a47e0
#
_cell.length_a   1.000
_cell.length_b   1.000
_cell.length_c   1.000
_cell.angle_alpha   90.00
_cell.angle_beta   90.00
_cell.angle_gamma   90.00
#
_symmetry.space_group_name_H-M   'P 1'
#
loop_
_entity.id
_entity.type
_entity.pdbx_description
1 polymer ?
#
loop_
_entity_poly.entity_id
_entity_poly.type
_entity_poly.pdbx_seq_one_letter_code
_entity_poly.pdbx_strand_id
1 'polypeptide(L)' 'MYAIRNKRTKRWLYGTDYRRCPPTQRTSHNEAITFEDWIDAEHQFRMRKCGKEYEIVKVKLIIDET' A
#
# COMPACT_ATOMS: atom_id res chain seq x y z
N MET A 1 -0.99 3.10 12.23
CA MET A 1 -1.26 2.29 11.03
C MET A 1 -0.29 2.62 9.92
N TYR A 2 -0.15 1.73 8.98
CA TYR A 2 0.77 1.88 7.85
C TYR A 2 0.06 1.58 6.54
N ALA A 3 0.51 2.22 5.46
CA ALA A 3 0.01 1.96 4.12
C ALA A 3 1.17 1.99 3.13
N ILE A 4 0.96 1.44 1.94
CA ILE A 4 1.97 1.42 0.88
C ILE A 4 1.55 2.44 -0.16
N ARG A 5 2.49 3.28 -0.58
CA ARG A 5 2.25 4.37 -1.51
C ARG A 5 3.28 4.36 -2.63
N ASN A 6 2.85 4.69 -3.84
CA ASN A 6 3.78 4.91 -4.96
C ASN A 6 4.48 6.26 -4.75
N LYS A 7 5.81 6.25 -4.78
CA LYS A 7 6.63 7.44 -4.53
C LYS A 7 6.42 8.54 -5.58
N ARG A 8 6.22 8.15 -6.82
CA ARG A 8 6.09 9.07 -7.93
C ARG A 8 4.70 9.69 -8.05
N THR A 9 3.67 8.83 -8.04
CA THR A 9 2.28 9.27 -8.23
C THR A 9 1.61 9.72 -6.96
N LYS A 10 2.16 9.35 -5.80
CA LYS A 10 1.58 9.59 -4.47
C LYS A 10 0.23 8.91 -4.26
N ARG A 11 -0.03 7.87 -5.05
CA ARG A 11 -1.26 7.09 -4.94
C ARG A 11 -1.04 5.90 -4.02
N TRP A 12 -2.10 5.51 -3.33
CA TRP A 12 -2.06 4.43 -2.36
C TRP A 12 -2.29 3.08 -3.01
N LEU A 13 -1.57 2.06 -2.54
CA LEU A 13 -1.80 0.69 -2.95
C LEU A 13 -3.08 0.18 -2.31
N TYR A 14 -4.02 -0.33 -3.12
CA TYR A 14 -5.23 -0.94 -2.61
C TYR A 14 -5.41 -2.40 -3.05
N GLY A 15 -4.59 -2.89 -3.94
CA GLY A 15 -4.64 -4.28 -4.38
C GLY A 15 -3.48 -4.64 -5.28
N THR A 16 -3.36 -5.91 -5.59
CA THR A 16 -2.31 -6.42 -6.47
C THR A 16 -2.91 -7.47 -7.41
N ASP A 17 -2.66 -7.31 -8.70
CA ASP A 17 -3.07 -8.29 -9.70
C ASP A 17 -1.95 -9.29 -9.90
N TYR A 18 -2.15 -10.49 -9.37
CA TYR A 18 -1.18 -11.58 -9.46
C TYR A 18 -1.27 -12.37 -10.76
N ARG A 19 -2.22 -12.07 -11.62
CA ARG A 19 -2.37 -12.75 -12.92
C ARG A 19 -1.27 -12.39 -13.90
N ARG A 20 -0.54 -11.30 -13.62
CA ARG A 20 0.59 -10.86 -14.43
C ARG A 20 1.91 -11.19 -13.73
N CYS A 21 2.96 -11.38 -14.53
CA CYS A 21 4.30 -11.63 -14.02
C CYS A 21 5.23 -10.60 -14.68
N PRO A 22 5.77 -9.61 -13.93
CA PRO A 22 5.57 -9.39 -12.48
C PRO A 22 4.15 -8.89 -12.15
N PRO A 23 3.69 -9.06 -10.89
CA PRO A 23 2.39 -8.57 -10.48
C PRO A 23 2.21 -7.07 -10.68
N THR A 24 1.01 -6.66 -11.11
CA THR A 24 0.69 -5.25 -11.29
C THR A 24 0.01 -4.70 -10.05
N GLN A 25 0.52 -3.57 -9.55
CA GLN A 25 -0.05 -2.92 -8.38
C GLN A 25 -1.21 -2.02 -8.79
N ARG A 26 -2.30 -2.10 -8.02
CA ARG A 26 -3.47 -1.23 -8.21
C ARG A 26 -3.40 -0.10 -7.20
N THR A 27 -3.49 1.13 -7.68
CA THR A 27 -3.35 2.31 -6.84
C THR A 27 -4.55 3.26 -6.97
N SER A 28 -4.84 3.98 -5.88
CA SER A 28 -5.95 4.91 -5.82
C SER A 28 -5.58 6.11 -4.93
N HIS A 29 -6.23 7.26 -5.18
CA HIS A 29 -6.10 8.43 -4.30
C HIS A 29 -6.90 8.29 -3.01
N ASN A 30 -7.97 7.51 -3.04
CA ASN A 30 -8.96 7.48 -1.96
C ASN A 30 -8.98 6.17 -1.18
N GLU A 31 -8.39 5.12 -1.71
CA GLU A 31 -8.44 3.80 -1.10
C GLU A 31 -7.02 3.28 -0.84
N ALA A 32 -6.82 2.70 0.32
CA ALA A 32 -5.55 2.09 0.69
C ALA A 32 -5.77 0.87 1.56
N ILE A 33 -4.94 -0.16 1.37
CA ILE A 33 -4.85 -1.25 2.33
C ILE A 33 -4.02 -0.71 3.50
N THR A 34 -4.52 -0.88 4.71
CA THR A 34 -3.81 -0.46 5.90
C THR A 34 -3.36 -1.65 6.73
N PHE A 35 -2.28 -1.48 7.45
CA PHE A 35 -1.68 -2.50 8.30
C PHE A 35 -1.48 -1.91 9.69
N GLU A 36 -1.78 -2.69 10.74
CA GLU A 36 -1.62 -2.23 12.11
C GLU A 36 -0.15 -2.10 12.48
N ASP A 37 0.67 -3.07 12.06
CA ASP A 37 2.08 -3.14 12.38
C ASP A 37 2.96 -2.91 11.15
N TRP A 38 4.13 -2.31 11.38
CA TRP A 38 5.10 -2.11 10.32
C TRP A 38 5.59 -3.44 9.74
N ILE A 39 5.72 -4.47 10.58
CA ILE A 39 6.14 -5.81 10.15
C ILE A 39 5.16 -6.37 9.13
N ASP A 40 3.87 -6.23 9.36
CA ASP A 40 2.84 -6.68 8.43
C ASP A 40 2.91 -5.91 7.11
N ALA A 41 3.10 -4.59 7.21
CA ALA A 41 3.25 -3.75 6.02
C ALA A 41 4.48 -4.17 5.19
N GLU A 42 5.60 -4.41 5.84
CA GLU A 42 6.83 -4.88 5.18
C GLU A 42 6.63 -6.24 4.53
N HIS A 43 5.97 -7.15 5.23
CA HIS A 43 5.68 -8.48 4.71
C HIS A 43 4.85 -8.39 3.42
N GLN A 44 3.78 -7.62 3.44
CA GLN A 44 2.92 -7.42 2.26
C GLN A 44 3.67 -6.69 1.14
N PHE A 45 4.52 -5.74 1.49
CA PHE A 45 5.36 -5.03 0.53
C PHE A 45 6.21 -6.02 -0.27
N ARG A 46 6.84 -6.97 0.41
CA ARG A 46 7.67 -8.00 -0.22
C ARG A 46 6.84 -9.01 -0.99
N MET A 47 5.74 -9.47 -0.41
CA MET A 47 4.86 -10.46 -1.04
C MET A 47 4.24 -9.94 -2.32
N ARG A 48 3.92 -8.65 -2.38
CA ARG A 48 3.33 -8.01 -3.55
C ARG A 48 4.39 -7.54 -4.55
N LYS A 49 5.68 -7.71 -4.26
CA LYS A 49 6.79 -7.30 -5.11
C LYS A 49 6.70 -5.84 -5.53
N CYS A 50 6.43 -4.97 -4.56
CA CYS A 50 6.23 -3.54 -4.82
C CYS A 50 7.50 -2.85 -5.34
N GLY A 51 8.67 -3.26 -4.86
CA GLY A 51 9.94 -2.74 -5.37
C GLY A 51 10.25 -1.32 -4.95
N LYS A 52 11.21 -0.70 -5.66
CA LYS A 52 11.75 0.61 -5.29
C LYS A 52 10.82 1.78 -5.54
N GLU A 53 9.77 1.59 -6.34
CA GLU A 53 8.82 2.65 -6.68
C GLU A 53 7.80 2.91 -5.58
N TYR A 54 7.77 2.06 -4.57
CA TYR A 54 6.80 2.13 -3.48
C TYR A 54 7.49 2.32 -2.15
N GLU A 55 6.74 2.86 -1.19
CA GLU A 55 7.23 3.11 0.16
C GLU A 55 6.14 2.76 1.19
N ILE A 56 6.58 2.41 2.39
CA ILE A 56 5.69 2.19 3.52
C ILE A 56 5.60 3.52 4.28
N VAL A 57 4.39 4.01 4.48
CA VAL A 57 4.13 5.30 5.12
C VAL A 57 3.25 5.10 6.35
N LYS A 58 3.64 5.75 7.45
CA LYS A 58 2.78 5.78 8.65
C LYS A 58 1.61 6.72 8.40
N VAL A 59 0.40 6.22 8.59
CA VAL A 59 -0.83 6.98 8.37
C VAL A 59 -1.66 6.99 9.64
N LYS A 60 -2.47 8.04 9.79
CA LYS A 60 -3.44 8.12 10.89
C LYS A 60 -4.79 7.64 10.39
N LEU A 61 -5.45 6.85 11.22
CA LEU A 61 -6.85 6.54 11.00
C LEU A 61 -7.66 7.73 11.48
N ILE A 62 -8.30 8.42 10.56
CA ILE A 62 -9.25 9.49 10.91
C ILE A 62 -10.60 8.82 11.05
N ILE A 63 -11.06 8.71 12.30
CA ILE A 63 -12.42 8.26 12.57
C ILE A 63 -13.32 9.48 12.44
N ASP A 64 -14.13 9.48 11.41
CA ASP A 64 -15.10 10.54 11.22
C ASP A 64 -16.32 10.23 12.09
N GLU A 65 -16.38 10.88 13.24
CA GLU A 65 -17.53 10.76 14.13
C GLU A 65 -18.61 11.73 13.70
N THR A 66 -19.44 11.29 12.83
CA THR A 66 -20.68 12.02 12.54
C THR A 66 -21.86 11.29 13.12
#